data_1bc1dc5997fb2c036e05c1914f25c9cb
#
_entry.id   1bc1dc5997fb2c036e05c1914f25c9cb
#
_cell.length_a   1.000
_cell.length_b   1.000
_cell.length_c   1.000
_cell.angle_alpha   90.00
_cell.angle_beta   90.00
_cell.angle_gamma   90.00
#
_symmetry.space_group_name_H-M   'P 1'
#
loop_
_entity.id
_entity.type
_entity.pdbx_description
1 polymer ?
#
loop_
_entity_poly.entity_id
_entity_poly.type
_entity_poly.pdbx_seq_one_letter_code
_entity_poly.pdbx_strand_id
1 'polypeptide(L)'
;TSQSKGVVIKNYNIMNAVTTYQKILNITSDDVSVIPIPIYHVTGMVALLGLFVHCGGTLYLHKIFNARRVLQCVKDHNVTFLHASPTVFSMLLEEKDSFPSLPTLKQFACGSSNMPKEKLAAIHNWLPHSDFHTVYGLTETTSPATIFPGDASTSPYIGSSGLPVPGTVFEIRDDNGNLVKDGEIGEIWI
;
A
#
# COMPACT_ATOMS: atom_id res chain seq x y z
N THR A 1 21.65 -4.86 4.81
CA THR A 1 22.89 -4.45 4.11
C THR A 1 23.71 -3.53 5.00
N SER A 2 25.03 -3.74 5.04
CA SER A 2 25.95 -3.09 5.98
C SER A 2 26.24 -1.62 5.68
N GLN A 3 25.87 -1.10 4.53
CA GLN A 3 26.08 0.30 4.13
C GLN A 3 24.79 0.95 3.66
N SER A 4 24.52 2.15 4.16
CA SER A 4 23.40 2.97 3.68
C SER A 4 23.64 3.42 2.23
N LYS A 5 22.60 3.32 1.41
CA LYS A 5 22.61 3.80 0.02
C LYS A 5 21.64 4.96 -0.11
N GLY A 6 22.04 6.01 -0.83
CA GLY A 6 21.19 7.15 -1.14
C GLY A 6 20.44 6.93 -2.45
N VAL A 7 19.12 7.14 -2.43
CA VAL A 7 18.28 7.14 -3.63
C VAL A 7 17.96 8.58 -3.98
N VAL A 8 18.24 8.98 -5.22
CA VAL A 8 17.93 10.34 -5.70
C VAL A 8 16.48 10.37 -6.21
N ILE A 9 15.59 10.97 -5.42
CA ILE A 9 14.18 11.15 -5.76
C ILE A 9 13.97 12.61 -6.16
N LYS A 10 13.40 12.84 -7.35
CA LYS A 10 13.06 14.17 -7.85
C LYS A 10 11.57 14.46 -7.59
N ASN A 11 11.22 15.75 -7.54
CA ASN A 11 9.83 16.16 -7.29
C ASN A 11 8.83 15.53 -8.27
N TYR A 12 9.19 15.39 -9.54
CA TYR A 12 8.31 14.77 -10.53
C TYR A 12 8.09 13.26 -10.26
N ASN A 13 9.05 12.56 -9.66
CA ASN A 13 8.86 11.17 -9.28
C ASN A 13 7.77 11.06 -8.20
N ILE A 14 7.82 11.95 -7.19
CA ILE A 14 6.79 12.02 -6.14
C ILE A 14 5.44 12.38 -6.76
N MET A 15 5.39 13.41 -7.62
CA MET A 15 4.15 13.83 -8.27
C MET A 15 3.53 12.74 -9.15
N ASN A 16 4.35 11.98 -9.88
CA ASN A 16 3.87 10.82 -10.64
C ASN A 16 3.29 9.74 -9.71
N ALA A 17 4.00 9.41 -8.64
CA ALA A 17 3.56 8.40 -7.67
C ALA A 17 2.23 8.79 -7.01
N VAL A 18 2.10 10.01 -6.46
CA VAL A 18 0.85 10.45 -5.79
C VAL A 18 -0.32 10.53 -6.76
N THR A 19 -0.09 11.02 -8.00
CA THR A 19 -1.13 11.05 -9.04
C THR A 19 -1.57 9.64 -9.44
N THR A 20 -0.65 8.70 -9.46
CA THR A 20 -0.91 7.28 -9.74
C THR A 20 -1.77 6.65 -8.64
N TYR A 21 -1.38 6.80 -7.38
CA TYR A 21 -2.20 6.36 -6.24
C TYR A 21 -3.60 6.98 -6.29
N GLN A 22 -3.67 8.30 -6.47
CA GLN A 22 -4.94 9.02 -6.55
C GLN A 22 -5.88 8.41 -7.58
N LYS A 23 -5.38 8.20 -8.81
CA LYS A 23 -6.19 7.70 -9.94
C LYS A 23 -6.62 6.25 -9.77
N ILE A 24 -5.68 5.38 -9.35
CA ILE A 24 -5.97 3.93 -9.26
C ILE A 24 -6.86 3.63 -8.06
N LEU A 25 -6.64 4.29 -6.93
CA LEU A 25 -7.40 4.08 -5.69
C LEU A 25 -8.57 5.06 -5.53
N ASN A 26 -8.79 5.96 -6.49
CA ASN A 26 -9.86 6.97 -6.46
C ASN A 26 -9.87 7.82 -5.18
N ILE A 27 -8.70 8.19 -4.67
CA ILE A 27 -8.58 9.02 -3.47
C ILE A 27 -8.94 10.47 -3.81
N THR A 28 -9.76 11.09 -2.98
CA THR A 28 -10.28 12.45 -3.16
C THR A 28 -10.05 13.31 -1.91
N SER A 29 -10.49 14.56 -1.95
CA SER A 29 -10.49 15.47 -0.80
C SER A 29 -11.40 15.03 0.34
N ASP A 30 -12.37 14.17 0.06
CA ASP A 30 -13.31 13.66 1.07
C ASP A 30 -12.75 12.46 1.85
N ASP A 31 -11.59 11.92 1.41
CA ASP A 31 -10.98 10.79 2.07
C ASP A 31 -10.16 11.20 3.29
N VAL A 32 -10.18 10.32 4.28
CA VAL A 32 -9.49 10.47 5.55
C VAL A 32 -8.56 9.29 5.76
N SER A 33 -7.33 9.54 6.17
CA SER A 33 -6.38 8.49 6.51
C SER A 33 -5.63 8.78 7.81
N VAL A 34 -4.93 7.77 8.31
CA VAL A 34 -3.98 7.90 9.41
C VAL A 34 -2.65 7.28 8.98
N ILE A 35 -1.53 7.91 9.34
CA ILE A 35 -0.19 7.35 9.13
C ILE A 35 0.18 6.45 10.32
N PRO A 36 0.08 5.12 10.17
CA PRO A 36 0.41 4.18 11.23
C PRO A 36 1.87 3.69 11.15
N ILE A 37 2.62 4.18 10.17
CA ILE A 37 3.99 3.77 9.81
C ILE A 37 4.94 4.96 9.87
N PRO A 38 6.26 4.74 9.93
CA PRO A 38 7.23 5.83 9.93
C PRO A 38 7.12 6.71 8.69
N ILE A 39 6.97 8.02 8.90
CA ILE A 39 6.83 9.01 7.83
C ILE A 39 8.07 9.12 6.93
N TYR A 40 9.26 8.72 7.43
CA TYR A 40 10.49 8.71 6.65
C TYR A 40 10.62 7.52 5.69
N HIS A 41 9.74 6.52 5.77
CA HIS A 41 9.64 5.48 4.75
C HIS A 41 8.87 6.01 3.53
N VAL A 42 9.26 5.58 2.31
CA VAL A 42 8.61 6.05 1.08
C VAL A 42 7.09 5.88 1.08
N THR A 43 6.58 4.81 1.67
CA THR A 43 5.13 4.60 1.82
C THR A 43 4.48 5.69 2.70
N GLY A 44 5.09 6.02 3.84
CA GLY A 44 4.57 7.08 4.72
C GLY A 44 4.67 8.46 4.08
N MET A 45 5.82 8.74 3.44
CA MET A 45 6.10 10.04 2.84
C MET A 45 5.31 10.28 1.54
N VAL A 46 5.24 9.29 0.64
CA VAL A 46 4.65 9.46 -0.69
C VAL A 46 3.21 8.97 -0.72
N ALA A 47 2.98 7.69 -0.35
CA ALA A 47 1.67 7.05 -0.48
C ALA A 47 0.64 7.51 0.57
N LEU A 48 1.05 8.19 1.63
CA LEU A 48 0.16 8.78 2.63
C LEU A 48 0.32 10.29 2.67
N LEU A 49 1.43 10.84 3.17
CA LEU A 49 1.57 12.29 3.32
C LEU A 49 1.45 13.02 1.99
N GLY A 50 2.26 12.65 1.00
CA GLY A 50 2.25 13.30 -0.32
C GLY A 50 0.91 13.17 -1.03
N LEU A 51 0.31 11.97 -1.00
CA LEU A 51 -0.99 11.70 -1.61
C LEU A 51 -2.10 12.58 -1.00
N PHE A 52 -2.23 12.59 0.33
CA PHE A 52 -3.31 13.33 0.99
C PHE A 52 -3.13 14.84 0.90
N VAL A 53 -1.89 15.35 0.94
CA VAL A 53 -1.61 16.77 0.64
C VAL A 53 -1.98 17.11 -0.81
N HIS A 54 -1.66 16.22 -1.76
CA HIS A 54 -1.99 16.42 -3.17
C HIS A 54 -3.51 16.43 -3.42
N CYS A 55 -4.24 15.51 -2.80
CA CYS A 55 -5.69 15.39 -2.99
C CYS A 55 -6.50 16.39 -2.16
N GLY A 56 -5.90 17.06 -1.17
CA GLY A 56 -6.61 17.90 -0.21
C GLY A 56 -7.42 17.13 0.83
N GLY A 57 -7.11 15.83 1.02
CA GLY A 57 -7.77 14.98 2.01
C GLY A 57 -7.28 15.23 3.44
N THR A 58 -7.90 14.57 4.41
CA THR A 58 -7.54 14.70 5.82
C THR A 58 -6.58 13.58 6.25
N LEU A 59 -5.52 13.95 6.98
CA LEU A 59 -4.49 13.01 7.41
C LEU A 59 -4.16 13.16 8.89
N TYR A 60 -4.31 12.07 9.65
CA TYR A 60 -3.89 11.98 11.05
C TYR A 60 -2.50 11.38 11.16
N LEU A 61 -1.62 12.01 11.92
CA LEU A 61 -0.24 11.53 12.12
C LEU A 61 -0.07 10.98 13.53
N HIS A 62 0.22 9.68 13.62
CA HIS A 62 0.58 9.05 14.88
C HIS A 62 2.12 9.02 15.05
N LYS A 63 2.60 9.62 16.14
CA LYS A 63 4.04 9.65 16.45
C LYS A 63 4.62 8.26 16.70
N ILE A 64 3.84 7.38 17.32
CA ILE A 64 4.22 6.00 17.65
C ILE A 64 3.06 5.10 17.26
N PHE A 65 3.38 3.99 16.58
CA PHE A 65 2.39 2.99 16.23
C PHE A 65 1.79 2.31 17.48
N ASN A 66 0.49 2.22 17.51
CA ASN A 66 -0.27 1.40 18.44
C ASN A 66 -1.57 0.98 17.76
N ALA A 67 -1.79 -0.32 17.60
CA ALA A 67 -2.90 -0.87 16.82
C ALA A 67 -4.27 -0.35 17.31
N ARG A 68 -4.50 -0.41 18.62
CA ARG A 68 -5.75 0.04 19.23
C ARG A 68 -6.01 1.54 19.01
N ARG A 69 -4.96 2.38 19.10
CA ARG A 69 -5.09 3.81 18.81
C ARG A 69 -5.36 4.09 17.34
N VAL A 70 -4.78 3.31 16.44
CA VAL A 70 -5.07 3.43 14.99
C VAL A 70 -6.53 3.09 14.73
N LEU A 71 -7.04 1.97 15.25
CA LEU A 71 -8.45 1.58 15.07
C LEU A 71 -9.42 2.55 15.76
N GLN A 72 -9.04 3.09 16.92
CA GLN A 72 -9.82 4.15 17.58
C GLN A 72 -9.87 5.41 16.70
N CYS A 73 -8.74 5.81 16.09
CA CYS A 73 -8.69 6.93 15.13
C CYS A 73 -9.59 6.67 13.92
N VAL A 74 -9.58 5.43 13.39
CA VAL A 74 -10.46 5.03 12.28
C VAL A 74 -11.92 5.27 12.64
N LYS A 75 -12.34 4.83 13.84
CA LYS A 75 -13.71 4.96 14.33
C LYS A 75 -14.10 6.42 14.62
N ASP A 76 -13.24 7.16 15.32
CA ASP A 76 -13.58 8.51 15.82
C ASP A 76 -13.55 9.57 14.71
N HIS A 77 -12.75 9.34 13.67
CA HIS A 77 -12.53 10.30 12.60
C HIS A 77 -12.98 9.83 11.22
N ASN A 78 -13.76 8.72 11.18
CA ASN A 78 -14.31 8.19 9.94
C ASN A 78 -13.24 7.95 8.87
N VAL A 79 -12.09 7.35 9.25
CA VAL A 79 -11.02 7.04 8.30
C VAL A 79 -11.56 6.14 7.19
N THR A 80 -11.21 6.47 5.94
CA THR A 80 -11.70 5.77 4.74
C THR A 80 -10.64 4.91 4.07
N PHE A 81 -9.37 5.21 4.33
CA PHE A 81 -8.22 4.58 3.70
C PHE A 81 -7.09 4.28 4.69
N LEU A 82 -6.50 3.08 4.62
CA LEU A 82 -5.28 2.72 5.35
C LEU A 82 -4.23 2.16 4.39
N HIS A 83 -2.97 2.57 4.56
CA HIS A 83 -1.82 1.98 3.87
C HIS A 83 -0.77 1.57 4.88
N ALA A 84 -0.40 0.27 4.89
CA ALA A 84 0.57 -0.25 5.85
C ALA A 84 1.26 -1.53 5.36
N SER A 85 2.15 -2.08 6.18
CA SER A 85 2.78 -3.38 5.96
C SER A 85 1.91 -4.53 6.47
N PRO A 86 2.16 -5.79 6.03
CA PRO A 86 1.47 -6.97 6.56
C PRO A 86 1.58 -7.11 8.08
N THR A 87 2.70 -6.72 8.66
CA THR A 87 2.90 -6.73 10.13
C THR A 87 1.91 -5.82 10.83
N VAL A 88 1.73 -4.60 10.34
CA VAL A 88 0.76 -3.65 10.89
C VAL A 88 -0.65 -4.23 10.80
N PHE A 89 -1.06 -4.76 9.65
CA PHE A 89 -2.37 -5.37 9.49
C PHE A 89 -2.58 -6.59 10.40
N SER A 90 -1.54 -7.40 10.64
CA SER A 90 -1.61 -8.50 11.62
C SER A 90 -1.91 -7.99 13.03
N MET A 91 -1.26 -6.90 13.45
CA MET A 91 -1.49 -6.29 14.76
C MET A 91 -2.88 -5.61 14.84
N LEU A 92 -3.40 -5.06 13.75
CA LEU A 92 -4.78 -4.55 13.71
C LEU A 92 -5.79 -5.68 13.85
N LEU A 93 -5.55 -6.83 13.21
CA LEU A 93 -6.43 -8.02 13.34
C LEU A 93 -6.50 -8.57 14.77
N GLU A 94 -5.45 -8.43 15.58
CA GLU A 94 -5.46 -8.85 17.00
C GLU A 94 -6.46 -8.04 17.83
N GLU A 95 -6.80 -6.83 17.39
CA GLU A 95 -7.76 -5.95 18.07
C GLU A 95 -9.18 -6.01 17.47
N LYS A 96 -9.45 -6.86 16.48
CA LYS A 96 -10.71 -6.90 15.73
C LYS A 96 -11.96 -7.07 16.62
N ASP A 97 -11.84 -7.85 17.70
CA ASP A 97 -12.97 -8.11 18.59
C ASP A 97 -13.38 -6.87 19.40
N SER A 98 -12.43 -5.94 19.63
CA SER A 98 -12.70 -4.62 20.22
C SER A 98 -13.27 -3.62 19.20
N PHE A 99 -13.06 -3.88 17.90
CA PHE A 99 -13.52 -3.05 16.79
C PHE A 99 -14.20 -3.90 15.71
N PRO A 100 -15.35 -4.53 16.02
CA PRO A 100 -15.98 -5.52 15.14
C PRO A 100 -16.51 -4.91 13.84
N SER A 101 -16.65 -3.59 13.76
CA SER A 101 -17.12 -2.87 12.58
C SER A 101 -16.42 -1.53 12.45
N LEU A 102 -15.99 -1.24 11.22
CA LEU A 102 -15.38 0.03 10.80
C LEU A 102 -16.02 0.47 9.48
N PRO A 103 -17.28 0.91 9.50
CA PRO A 103 -18.11 1.04 8.30
C PRO A 103 -17.61 2.11 7.31
N THR A 104 -16.77 3.05 7.76
CA THR A 104 -16.21 4.10 6.92
C THR A 104 -14.95 3.68 6.17
N LEU A 105 -14.29 2.61 6.60
CA LEU A 105 -13.04 2.15 6.02
C LEU A 105 -13.32 1.42 4.70
N LYS A 106 -13.15 2.13 3.59
CA LYS A 106 -13.50 1.67 2.24
C LYS A 106 -12.45 0.76 1.64
N GLN A 107 -11.17 1.02 1.95
CA GLN A 107 -10.08 0.32 1.30
C GLN A 107 -8.78 0.31 2.12
N PHE A 108 -7.99 -0.73 1.87
CA PHE A 108 -6.65 -0.91 2.39
C PHE A 108 -5.63 -0.98 1.25
N ALA A 109 -4.45 -0.44 1.45
CA ALA A 109 -3.30 -0.73 0.61
C ALA A 109 -2.20 -1.41 1.45
N CYS A 110 -1.62 -2.47 0.94
CA CYS A 110 -0.58 -3.22 1.63
C CYS A 110 0.65 -3.41 0.74
N GLY A 111 1.80 -3.02 1.26
CA GLY A 111 3.08 -3.12 0.57
C GLY A 111 4.21 -3.55 1.51
N SER A 112 5.45 -3.37 1.05
CA SER A 112 6.70 -3.72 1.73
C SER A 112 7.03 -5.21 1.81
N SER A 113 6.05 -6.10 1.82
CA SER A 113 6.22 -7.55 1.71
C SER A 113 4.91 -8.22 1.32
N ASN A 114 4.97 -9.51 1.01
CA ASN A 114 3.78 -10.27 0.65
C ASN A 114 2.84 -10.45 1.85
N MET A 115 1.54 -10.27 1.64
CA MET A 115 0.50 -10.56 2.63
C MET A 115 0.13 -12.05 2.56
N PRO A 116 0.25 -12.83 3.66
CA PRO A 116 -0.20 -14.22 3.68
C PRO A 116 -1.70 -14.34 3.36
N LYS A 117 -2.07 -15.34 2.56
CA LYS A 117 -3.47 -15.54 2.11
C LYS A 117 -4.45 -15.68 3.28
N GLU A 118 -4.03 -16.36 4.34
CA GLU A 118 -4.83 -16.56 5.55
C GLU A 118 -5.12 -15.23 6.26
N LYS A 119 -4.14 -14.32 6.28
CA LYS A 119 -4.32 -12.98 6.86
C LYS A 119 -5.23 -12.13 5.99
N LEU A 120 -5.08 -12.22 4.68
CA LEU A 120 -5.95 -11.53 3.73
C LEU A 120 -7.41 -11.98 3.88
N ALA A 121 -7.65 -13.29 3.97
CA ALA A 121 -8.97 -13.84 4.25
C ALA A 121 -9.51 -13.38 5.61
N ALA A 122 -8.67 -13.30 6.65
CA ALA A 122 -9.09 -12.81 7.96
C ALA A 122 -9.50 -11.33 7.94
N ILE A 123 -8.78 -10.47 7.17
CA ILE A 123 -9.14 -9.07 6.97
C ILE A 123 -10.48 -8.97 6.23
N HIS A 124 -10.65 -9.73 5.14
CA HIS A 124 -11.90 -9.74 4.38
C HIS A 124 -13.10 -10.20 5.24
N ASN A 125 -12.93 -11.26 6.04
CA ASN A 125 -13.99 -11.72 6.95
C ASN A 125 -14.33 -10.69 8.04
N TRP A 126 -13.36 -9.90 8.47
CA TRP A 126 -13.59 -8.82 9.45
C TRP A 126 -14.29 -7.62 8.82
N LEU A 127 -13.84 -7.19 7.64
CA LEU A 127 -14.33 -6.00 6.94
C LEU A 127 -14.64 -6.31 5.46
N PRO A 128 -15.73 -7.06 5.20
CA PRO A 128 -16.04 -7.57 3.86
C PRO A 128 -16.46 -6.50 2.85
N HIS A 129 -16.70 -5.27 3.31
CA HIS A 129 -17.03 -4.11 2.48
C HIS A 129 -15.82 -3.29 2.04
N SER A 130 -14.62 -3.66 2.53
CA SER A 130 -13.40 -2.91 2.26
C SER A 130 -12.54 -3.62 1.22
N ASP A 131 -12.18 -2.93 0.16
CA ASP A 131 -11.28 -3.46 -0.86
C ASP A 131 -9.84 -3.54 -0.35
N PHE A 132 -9.14 -4.60 -0.69
CA PHE A 132 -7.74 -4.80 -0.35
C PHE A 132 -6.85 -4.69 -1.59
N HIS A 133 -5.93 -3.73 -1.62
CA HIS A 133 -5.00 -3.52 -2.72
C HIS A 133 -3.59 -3.94 -2.32
N THR A 134 -3.02 -4.89 -3.06
CA THR A 134 -1.58 -5.19 -2.96
C THR A 134 -0.80 -4.12 -3.72
N VAL A 135 0.26 -3.61 -3.11
CA VAL A 135 1.16 -2.62 -3.71
C VAL A 135 2.59 -3.14 -3.64
N TYR A 136 3.28 -3.15 -4.78
CA TYR A 136 4.71 -3.45 -4.84
C TYR A 136 5.48 -2.23 -5.33
N GLY A 137 6.65 -2.03 -4.77
CA GLY A 137 7.57 -0.98 -5.18
C GLY A 137 8.81 -0.93 -4.29
N LEU A 138 9.77 -0.15 -4.73
CA LEU A 138 11.05 0.09 -4.08
C LEU A 138 11.21 1.60 -3.85
N THR A 139 12.14 2.00 -2.99
CA THR A 139 12.50 3.42 -2.84
C THR A 139 13.03 3.98 -4.16
N GLU A 140 13.76 3.15 -4.91
CA GLU A 140 14.32 3.47 -6.23
C GLU A 140 13.25 3.74 -7.30
N THR A 141 12.06 3.18 -7.16
CA THR A 141 10.90 3.45 -8.03
C THR A 141 9.97 4.52 -7.47
N THR A 142 10.31 5.12 -6.32
CA THR A 142 9.49 6.08 -5.56
C THR A 142 8.16 5.47 -5.06
N SER A 143 7.94 4.17 -5.32
CA SER A 143 6.68 3.46 -5.04
C SER A 143 5.41 4.27 -5.41
N PRO A 144 4.42 3.68 -6.10
CA PRO A 144 4.30 2.26 -6.43
C PRO A 144 4.95 1.92 -7.78
N ALA A 145 5.36 0.65 -7.97
CA ALA A 145 5.69 0.10 -9.28
C ALA A 145 4.53 -0.73 -9.83
N THR A 146 3.80 -1.46 -8.94
CA THR A 146 2.52 -2.10 -9.27
C THR A 146 1.48 -1.80 -8.20
N ILE A 147 0.21 -1.82 -8.61
CA ILE A 147 -0.96 -1.81 -7.71
C ILE A 147 -1.94 -2.88 -8.22
N PHE A 148 -2.52 -3.66 -7.31
CA PHE A 148 -3.59 -4.59 -7.66
C PHE A 148 -4.88 -3.79 -7.88
N PRO A 149 -5.48 -3.84 -9.09
CA PRO A 149 -6.71 -3.11 -9.37
C PRO A 149 -7.92 -3.83 -8.75
N GLY A 150 -8.71 -3.11 -7.96
CA GLY A 150 -9.85 -3.69 -7.26
C GLY A 150 -9.45 -4.51 -6.02
N ASP A 151 -10.35 -5.37 -5.55
CA ASP A 151 -10.13 -6.15 -4.32
C ASP A 151 -9.32 -7.43 -4.57
N ALA A 152 -8.08 -7.45 -4.06
CA ALA A 152 -7.19 -8.60 -4.16
C ALA A 152 -7.63 -9.77 -3.25
N SER A 153 -8.47 -9.53 -2.24
CA SER A 153 -8.88 -10.55 -1.27
C SER A 153 -9.83 -11.59 -1.85
N THR A 154 -10.63 -11.19 -2.83
CA THR A 154 -11.64 -12.04 -3.51
C THR A 154 -11.24 -12.43 -4.92
N SER A 155 -10.08 -11.95 -5.40
CA SER A 155 -9.61 -12.19 -6.75
C SER A 155 -9.12 -13.63 -6.97
N PRO A 156 -9.31 -14.22 -8.17
CA PRO A 156 -8.66 -15.48 -8.54
C PRO A 156 -7.12 -15.38 -8.59
N TYR A 157 -6.57 -14.14 -8.62
CA TYR A 157 -5.14 -13.87 -8.62
C TYR A 157 -4.62 -13.48 -7.23
N ILE A 158 -5.20 -14.02 -6.18
CA ILE A 158 -4.79 -13.78 -4.79
C ILE A 158 -3.28 -14.05 -4.60
N GLY A 159 -2.56 -13.08 -4.05
CA GLY A 159 -1.10 -13.11 -3.90
C GLY A 159 -0.34 -12.43 -5.04
N SER A 160 -1.02 -11.98 -6.10
CA SER A 160 -0.41 -11.13 -7.13
C SER A 160 -0.10 -9.74 -6.58
N SER A 161 1.02 -9.16 -7.06
CA SER A 161 1.38 -7.75 -6.78
C SER A 161 0.58 -6.75 -7.61
N GLY A 162 -0.30 -7.21 -8.51
CA GLY A 162 -1.10 -6.37 -9.39
C GLY A 162 -0.44 -6.07 -10.72
N LEU A 163 -0.86 -4.98 -11.33
CA LEU A 163 -0.41 -4.55 -12.67
C LEU A 163 0.61 -3.41 -12.56
N PRO A 164 1.56 -3.30 -13.52
CA PRO A 164 2.42 -2.15 -13.63
C PRO A 164 1.63 -0.85 -13.66
N VAL A 165 2.08 0.14 -12.89
CA VAL A 165 1.44 1.45 -12.90
C VAL A 165 1.83 2.23 -14.16
N PRO A 166 1.04 3.23 -14.60
CA PRO A 166 1.35 4.03 -15.76
C PRO A 166 2.77 4.64 -15.71
N GLY A 167 3.54 4.41 -16.79
CA GLY A 167 4.92 4.87 -16.89
C GLY A 167 5.97 3.91 -16.31
N THR A 168 5.57 2.76 -15.79
CA THR A 168 6.49 1.72 -15.31
C THR A 168 6.50 0.53 -16.29
N VAL A 169 7.69 0.11 -16.67
CA VAL A 169 7.92 -1.06 -17.53
C VAL A 169 8.62 -2.13 -16.71
N PHE A 170 8.15 -3.37 -16.79
CA PHE A 170 8.77 -4.53 -16.16
C PHE A 170 9.36 -5.44 -17.21
N GLU A 171 10.56 -5.89 -16.96
CA GLU A 171 11.22 -6.93 -17.74
C GLU A 171 11.73 -8.02 -16.79
N ILE A 172 11.67 -9.27 -17.23
CA ILE A 172 12.29 -10.38 -16.53
C ILE A 172 13.47 -10.82 -17.35
N ARG A 173 14.68 -10.84 -16.75
CA ARG A 173 15.93 -11.10 -17.44
C ARG A 173 16.69 -12.25 -16.78
N ASP A 174 17.41 -13.01 -17.60
CA ASP A 174 18.35 -14.05 -17.14
C ASP A 174 19.65 -13.44 -16.56
N ASP A 175 20.54 -14.28 -16.05
CA ASP A 175 21.84 -13.86 -15.49
C ASP A 175 22.77 -13.18 -16.52
N ASN A 176 22.49 -13.32 -17.83
CA ASN A 176 23.22 -12.67 -18.93
C ASN A 176 22.55 -11.36 -19.36
N GLY A 177 21.42 -10.96 -18.74
CA GLY A 177 20.68 -9.76 -19.05
C GLY A 177 19.73 -9.88 -20.25
N ASN A 178 19.49 -11.08 -20.80
CA ASN A 178 18.54 -11.32 -21.88
C ASN A 178 17.13 -11.46 -21.33
N LEU A 179 16.12 -10.99 -22.10
CA LEU A 179 14.72 -11.24 -21.77
C LEU A 179 14.43 -12.74 -21.74
N VAL A 180 13.80 -13.21 -20.67
CA VAL A 180 13.30 -14.59 -20.57
C VAL A 180 11.93 -14.73 -21.22
N LYS A 181 11.53 -15.96 -21.54
CA LYS A 181 10.20 -16.26 -22.06
C LYS A 181 9.17 -16.27 -20.92
N ASP A 182 7.90 -16.10 -21.28
CA ASP A 182 6.80 -16.20 -20.34
C ASP A 182 6.81 -17.53 -19.58
N GLY A 183 6.76 -17.45 -18.23
CA GLY A 183 6.82 -18.60 -17.34
C GLY A 183 8.23 -19.02 -16.91
N GLU A 184 9.28 -18.45 -17.47
CA GLU A 184 10.65 -18.65 -17.00
C GLU A 184 11.00 -17.75 -15.82
N ILE A 185 11.91 -18.19 -14.97
CA ILE A 185 12.39 -17.46 -13.80
C ILE A 185 13.55 -16.55 -14.20
N GLY A 186 13.55 -15.30 -13.69
CA GLY A 186 14.64 -14.36 -13.90
C GLY A 186 14.60 -13.20 -12.88
N GLU A 187 15.51 -12.25 -13.05
CA GLU A 187 15.59 -11.03 -12.27
C GLU A 187 14.56 -10.01 -12.78
N ILE A 188 13.88 -9.32 -11.83
CA ILE A 188 12.93 -8.25 -12.16
C ILE A 188 13.72 -6.97 -12.42
N TRP A 189 13.57 -6.41 -13.61
CA TRP A 189 14.05 -5.10 -14.00
C TRP A 189 12.87 -4.14 -14.15
N ILE A 190 13.02 -2.93 -13.57
CA ILE A 190 11.98 -1.88 -13.56
C ILE A 190 12.57 -0.58 -14.06
#